data_29d1ebe80b537442874351797a930c6f
#
_entry.id   29d1ebe80b537442874351797a930c6f
#
_cell.length_a   1.000
_cell.length_b   1.000
_cell.length_c   1.000
_cell.angle_alpha   90.00
_cell.angle_beta   90.00
_cell.angle_gamma   90.00
#
_symmetry.space_group_name_H-M   'P 1'
#
loop_
_entity.id
_entity.type
_entity.pdbx_description
1 polymer ?
#
loop_
_entity_poly.entity_id
_entity_poly.type
_entity_poly.pdbx_seq_one_letter_code
_entity_poly.pdbx_strand_id
1 'polypeptide(L)'
;MHNIHNFLKLHFAFIIMIKKQITNFALDPDEKTMEQFRNCYSESYVVKASLMPDAHLGYVAPIGAVLATKEYLVPAWIGYDIGCGMTAAKLPQNILKDLREKASLVYEQVKRQIPMGLGAVHKSDSMITDKTKKDYKAILSNFKKGPYNMNVLQFLESEKPLRSLGTLGHGNHFISLNSDSSGNPWIVVHSGSRGVGHWIATLYMKKSSGKEEGFEATNPLSSNSQEGKEYQNLLNFCLEFAKLNRLEMVSRVALSIEKVLDKKIKYTIWTNKNHNHALKENGLFVHRKGATPAKKGERGIIPANMRDGSFLVLGKGNKDFISSSSHGAGRALSRKKAKEILNVDSFRKQMEAAGVIGNFTFDSLDEAPEAYKNIYSVLEMQKESIKVISHLKPFINWQGEGRYRRR
;
A
#
# COMPACT_ATOMS: atom_id res chain seq x y z
N MET A 1 -11.26 34.57 -66.84
CA MET A 1 -10.43 35.25 -65.83
C MET A 1 -11.30 35.44 -64.62
N HIS A 2 -11.28 34.49 -63.67
CA HIS A 2 -11.71 34.71 -62.34
C HIS A 2 -10.97 33.71 -61.43
N ASN A 3 -10.21 34.28 -60.64
CA ASN A 3 -9.30 33.88 -59.62
C ASN A 3 -9.60 32.57 -58.85
N ILE A 4 -8.66 31.68 -58.98
CA ILE A 4 -8.29 30.63 -58.05
C ILE A 4 -7.73 31.33 -56.81
N HIS A 5 -8.56 31.46 -55.75
CA HIS A 5 -8.11 31.80 -54.41
C HIS A 5 -8.93 31.04 -53.38
N ASN A 6 -8.88 29.72 -53.43
CA ASN A 6 -9.19 28.88 -52.31
C ASN A 6 -7.88 28.38 -51.68
N PHE A 7 -7.25 29.30 -51.01
CA PHE A 7 -6.12 29.00 -50.14
C PHE A 7 -6.55 28.05 -49.03
N LEU A 8 -5.91 26.88 -49.08
CA LEU A 8 -5.69 25.98 -47.99
C LEU A 8 -5.52 26.77 -46.67
N LYS A 9 -6.58 26.86 -45.87
CA LYS A 9 -6.45 27.06 -44.46
C LYS A 9 -5.89 25.77 -43.86
N LEU A 10 -4.58 25.64 -44.00
CA LEU A 10 -3.78 24.77 -43.11
C LEU A 10 -4.06 25.23 -41.69
N HIS A 11 -5.00 24.56 -41.05
CA HIS A 11 -5.08 24.57 -39.62
C HIS A 11 -3.81 23.87 -39.13
N PHE A 12 -2.74 24.64 -38.95
CA PHE A 12 -1.69 24.29 -38.04
C PHE A 12 -2.34 24.23 -36.66
N ALA A 13 -2.94 23.10 -36.34
CA ALA A 13 -3.13 22.71 -34.96
C ALA A 13 -1.71 22.65 -34.39
N PHE A 14 -1.31 23.73 -33.74
CA PHE A 14 -0.19 23.70 -32.81
C PHE A 14 -0.57 22.68 -31.75
N ILE A 15 -0.25 21.42 -32.00
CA ILE A 15 -0.17 20.42 -30.94
C ILE A 15 0.95 20.94 -30.05
N ILE A 16 0.57 21.69 -29.01
CA ILE A 16 1.45 22.00 -27.92
C ILE A 16 1.77 20.61 -27.35
N MET A 17 2.89 20.02 -27.79
CA MET A 17 3.45 18.86 -27.15
C MET A 17 3.78 19.28 -25.72
N ILE A 18 2.87 19.00 -24.79
CA ILE A 18 3.12 19.18 -23.37
C ILE A 18 4.38 18.38 -23.09
N LYS A 19 5.49 19.06 -22.83
CA LYS A 19 6.75 18.41 -22.48
C LYS A 19 6.53 17.64 -21.17
N LYS A 20 6.45 16.34 -21.28
CA LYS A 20 6.25 15.44 -20.13
C LYS A 20 7.45 15.60 -19.17
N GLN A 21 7.15 15.76 -17.89
CA GLN A 21 8.18 15.69 -16.84
C GLN A 21 8.34 14.24 -16.41
N ILE A 22 9.46 13.60 -16.75
CA ILE A 22 9.75 12.20 -16.43
C ILE A 22 11.04 12.16 -15.63
N THR A 23 11.00 11.51 -14.46
CA THR A 23 12.13 11.32 -13.58
C THR A 23 12.26 9.85 -13.18
N ASN A 24 13.50 9.38 -13.04
CA ASN A 24 13.80 8.01 -12.62
C ASN A 24 14.82 8.04 -11.50
N PHE A 25 14.41 7.56 -10.32
CA PHE A 25 15.24 7.41 -9.12
C PHE A 25 15.43 5.93 -8.73
N ALA A 26 14.96 4.99 -9.56
CA ALA A 26 14.99 3.57 -9.25
C ALA A 26 16.42 3.07 -9.01
N LEU A 27 16.62 2.35 -7.90
CA LEU A 27 17.88 1.66 -7.60
C LEU A 27 17.89 0.32 -8.36
N ASP A 28 18.83 0.17 -9.30
CA ASP A 28 19.07 -1.04 -10.08
C ASP A 28 17.78 -1.72 -10.61
N PRO A 29 16.94 -1.00 -11.39
CA PRO A 29 15.72 -1.59 -11.95
C PRO A 29 16.07 -2.56 -13.08
N ASP A 30 15.40 -3.72 -13.13
CA ASP A 30 15.51 -4.63 -14.27
C ASP A 30 14.84 -4.04 -15.53
N GLU A 31 15.19 -4.59 -16.72
CA GLU A 31 14.69 -4.08 -18.00
C GLU A 31 13.16 -4.20 -18.11
N LYS A 32 12.54 -5.23 -17.56
CA LYS A 32 11.08 -5.40 -17.58
C LYS A 32 10.37 -4.34 -16.74
N THR A 33 10.95 -3.95 -15.61
CA THR A 33 10.47 -2.84 -14.78
C THR A 33 10.53 -1.52 -15.56
N MET A 34 11.64 -1.29 -16.28
CA MET A 34 11.81 -0.08 -17.11
C MET A 34 10.87 -0.07 -18.31
N GLU A 35 10.64 -1.22 -18.95
CA GLU A 35 9.67 -1.37 -20.04
C GLU A 35 8.25 -1.05 -19.56
N GLN A 36 7.82 -1.60 -18.42
CA GLN A 36 6.51 -1.26 -17.83
C GLN A 36 6.39 0.24 -17.55
N PHE A 37 7.44 0.87 -17.04
CA PHE A 37 7.43 2.31 -16.78
C PHE A 37 7.33 3.11 -18.07
N ARG A 38 8.13 2.77 -19.12
CA ARG A 38 8.05 3.39 -20.44
C ARG A 38 6.65 3.27 -21.04
N ASN A 39 6.05 2.07 -20.99
CA ASN A 39 4.70 1.84 -21.50
C ASN A 39 3.67 2.75 -20.82
N CYS A 40 3.76 2.89 -19.49
CA CYS A 40 2.85 3.77 -18.74
C CYS A 40 3.04 5.25 -19.09
N TYR A 41 4.28 5.77 -19.09
CA TYR A 41 4.47 7.21 -19.32
C TYR A 41 4.36 7.62 -20.80
N SER A 42 4.39 6.67 -21.74
CA SER A 42 4.19 6.94 -23.16
C SER A 42 2.75 7.34 -23.47
N GLU A 43 1.78 6.95 -22.65
CA GLU A 43 0.38 7.30 -22.83
C GLU A 43 0.17 8.80 -22.98
N SER A 44 -0.62 9.23 -23.98
CA SER A 44 -0.79 10.65 -24.35
C SER A 44 -1.34 11.52 -23.23
N TYR A 45 -2.15 10.95 -22.33
CA TYR A 45 -2.78 11.63 -21.20
C TYR A 45 -1.88 11.73 -19.94
N VAL A 46 -0.69 11.16 -19.96
CA VAL A 46 0.29 11.31 -18.87
C VAL A 46 1.03 12.63 -19.02
N VAL A 47 1.02 13.43 -17.96
CA VAL A 47 1.68 14.75 -17.90
C VAL A 47 3.03 14.66 -17.17
N LYS A 48 3.06 13.88 -16.07
CA LYS A 48 4.26 13.67 -15.26
C LYS A 48 4.38 12.21 -14.87
N ALA A 49 5.62 11.73 -14.79
CA ALA A 49 5.93 10.40 -14.31
C ALA A 49 7.20 10.42 -13.45
N SER A 50 7.21 9.65 -12.37
CA SER A 50 8.39 9.47 -11.53
C SER A 50 8.46 8.02 -11.05
N LEU A 51 9.66 7.44 -11.09
CA LEU A 51 9.91 6.09 -10.62
C LEU A 51 10.74 6.14 -9.35
N MET A 52 10.19 5.57 -8.25
CA MET A 52 10.78 5.62 -6.92
C MET A 52 11.98 4.67 -6.78
N PRO A 53 12.89 4.90 -5.81
CA PRO A 53 14.08 4.07 -5.59
C PRO A 53 13.82 2.58 -5.37
N ASP A 54 12.71 2.23 -4.75
CA ASP A 54 12.30 0.85 -4.48
C ASP A 54 11.64 0.12 -5.66
N ALA A 55 11.69 0.71 -6.86
CA ALA A 55 10.97 0.20 -8.02
C ALA A 55 11.34 -1.24 -8.38
N HIS A 56 10.33 -2.01 -8.73
CA HIS A 56 10.43 -3.39 -9.21
C HIS A 56 9.20 -3.80 -10.02
N LEU A 57 9.27 -4.96 -10.68
CA LEU A 57 8.24 -5.45 -11.58
C LEU A 57 6.86 -5.54 -10.90
N GLY A 58 5.85 -4.95 -11.53
CA GLY A 58 4.43 -5.05 -11.17
C GLY A 58 3.64 -5.88 -12.17
N TYR A 59 2.30 -5.75 -12.18
CA TYR A 59 1.45 -6.40 -13.20
C TYR A 59 1.40 -5.58 -14.50
N VAL A 60 0.93 -4.33 -14.44
CA VAL A 60 0.83 -3.42 -15.59
C VAL A 60 1.73 -2.21 -15.38
N ALA A 61 1.55 -1.47 -14.30
CA ALA A 61 2.50 -0.45 -13.87
C ALA A 61 3.52 -1.06 -12.91
N PRO A 62 4.80 -0.66 -12.95
CA PRO A 62 5.79 -1.13 -11.99
C PRO A 62 5.43 -0.62 -10.58
N ILE A 63 5.78 -1.40 -9.57
CA ILE A 63 5.72 -0.94 -8.18
C ILE A 63 6.78 0.13 -8.00
N GLY A 64 6.47 1.22 -7.30
CA GLY A 64 7.29 2.43 -7.21
C GLY A 64 6.91 3.49 -8.26
N ALA A 65 5.98 3.23 -9.18
CA ALA A 65 5.56 4.22 -10.15
C ALA A 65 4.60 5.28 -9.56
N VAL A 66 4.86 6.53 -9.95
CA VAL A 66 3.97 7.68 -9.73
C VAL A 66 3.66 8.30 -11.08
N LEU A 67 2.38 8.27 -11.48
CA LEU A 67 1.93 8.68 -12.80
C LEU A 67 0.83 9.73 -12.65
N ALA A 68 1.05 10.93 -13.16
CA ALA A 68 0.06 12.01 -13.11
C ALA A 68 -0.61 12.18 -14.46
N THR A 69 -1.92 12.04 -14.50
CA THR A 69 -2.74 12.11 -15.71
C THR A 69 -3.69 13.31 -15.68
N LYS A 70 -4.06 13.78 -16.84
CA LYS A 70 -5.12 14.76 -17.00
C LYS A 70 -6.42 14.02 -17.37
N GLU A 71 -7.45 14.18 -16.55
CA GLU A 71 -8.81 13.68 -16.83
C GLU A 71 -9.00 12.15 -16.90
N TYR A 72 -7.99 11.35 -16.60
CA TYR A 72 -8.09 9.90 -16.69
C TYR A 72 -7.66 9.19 -15.40
N LEU A 73 -8.40 8.13 -15.09
CA LEU A 73 -8.08 7.13 -14.06
C LEU A 73 -7.77 5.81 -14.73
N VAL A 74 -6.69 5.15 -14.35
CA VAL A 74 -6.30 3.85 -14.92
C VAL A 74 -6.32 2.78 -13.82
N PRO A 75 -7.37 1.93 -13.77
CA PRO A 75 -7.53 0.95 -12.69
C PRO A 75 -6.35 0.01 -12.55
N ALA A 76 -5.79 -0.48 -13.67
CA ALA A 76 -4.66 -1.40 -13.68
C ALA A 76 -3.36 -0.80 -13.12
N TRP A 77 -3.20 0.53 -13.15
CA TRP A 77 -2.03 1.19 -12.56
C TRP A 77 -2.08 1.26 -11.03
N ILE A 78 -3.26 1.15 -10.44
CA ILE A 78 -3.45 1.03 -8.98
C ILE A 78 -3.29 -0.44 -8.57
N GLY A 79 -3.87 -1.35 -9.38
CA GLY A 79 -3.84 -2.80 -9.16
C GLY A 79 -4.85 -3.28 -8.12
N TYR A 80 -4.71 -4.54 -7.69
CA TYR A 80 -5.73 -5.24 -6.90
C TYR A 80 -5.86 -4.77 -5.45
N ASP A 81 -4.78 -4.40 -4.81
CA ASP A 81 -4.83 -3.98 -3.40
C ASP A 81 -4.98 -2.46 -3.28
N ILE A 82 -6.14 -1.96 -3.69
CA ILE A 82 -6.51 -0.55 -3.57
C ILE A 82 -6.43 -0.14 -2.09
N GLY A 83 -5.68 0.93 -1.80
CA GLY A 83 -5.57 1.44 -0.44
C GLY A 83 -4.58 0.66 0.44
N CYS A 84 -3.79 -0.30 -0.12
CA CYS A 84 -2.65 -0.83 0.61
C CYS A 84 -1.83 0.31 1.21
N GLY A 85 -1.35 0.13 2.43
CA GLY A 85 -0.69 1.21 3.15
C GLY A 85 -0.18 0.82 4.53
N MET A 86 0.40 1.81 5.19
CA MET A 86 1.07 1.63 6.48
C MET A 86 0.47 2.50 7.57
N THR A 87 0.46 1.94 8.78
CA THR A 87 0.12 2.68 10.01
C THR A 87 1.24 2.48 11.03
N ALA A 88 1.63 3.56 11.70
CA ALA A 88 2.52 3.52 12.87
C ALA A 88 1.83 4.17 14.07
N ALA A 89 1.81 3.48 15.20
CA ALA A 89 1.25 3.95 16.45
C ALA A 89 2.30 3.87 17.56
N LYS A 90 2.50 5.00 18.26
CA LYS A 90 3.43 5.09 19.39
C LYS A 90 2.74 4.62 20.67
N LEU A 91 3.40 3.77 21.43
CA LEU A 91 2.98 3.30 22.76
C LEU A 91 3.74 4.04 23.86
N PRO A 92 3.27 3.96 25.13
CA PRO A 92 3.99 4.53 26.28
C PRO A 92 5.35 3.86 26.46
N GLN A 93 6.38 4.66 26.73
CA GLN A 93 7.76 4.17 26.87
C GLN A 93 7.92 3.20 28.05
N ASN A 94 7.23 3.45 29.16
CA ASN A 94 7.33 2.69 30.41
C ASN A 94 6.89 1.22 30.31
N ILE A 95 6.26 0.81 29.21
CA ILE A 95 5.84 -0.59 29.00
C ILE A 95 6.85 -1.43 28.23
N LEU A 96 7.92 -0.84 27.65
CA LEU A 96 8.83 -1.55 26.76
C LEU A 96 9.49 -2.77 27.43
N LYS A 97 9.93 -2.62 28.70
CA LYS A 97 10.55 -3.72 29.45
C LYS A 97 9.57 -4.90 29.59
N ASP A 98 8.36 -4.64 30.10
CA ASP A 98 7.33 -5.66 30.31
C ASP A 98 6.92 -6.31 28.95
N LEU A 99 6.84 -5.50 27.86
CA LEU A 99 6.56 -6.00 26.52
C LEU A 99 7.61 -6.98 26.01
N ARG A 100 8.90 -6.72 26.28
CA ARG A 100 10.00 -7.61 25.88
C ARG A 100 10.00 -8.89 26.71
N GLU A 101 9.81 -8.78 28.02
CA GLU A 101 9.75 -9.93 28.92
C GLU A 101 8.56 -10.86 28.62
N LYS A 102 7.41 -10.29 28.23
CA LYS A 102 6.18 -11.05 27.90
C LYS A 102 5.93 -11.16 26.39
N ALA A 103 6.94 -10.96 25.54
CA ALA A 103 6.79 -10.86 24.10
C ALA A 103 6.12 -12.10 23.48
N SER A 104 6.48 -13.32 23.92
CA SER A 104 5.87 -14.55 23.42
C SER A 104 4.38 -14.66 23.77
N LEU A 105 3.97 -14.20 24.96
CA LEU A 105 2.55 -14.15 25.36
C LEU A 105 1.76 -13.15 24.52
N VAL A 106 2.35 -11.98 24.26
CA VAL A 106 1.76 -10.96 23.36
C VAL A 106 1.64 -11.51 21.95
N TYR A 107 2.67 -12.20 21.45
CA TYR A 107 2.64 -12.83 20.13
C TYR A 107 1.44 -13.78 19.99
N GLU A 108 1.26 -14.71 20.91
CA GLU A 108 0.15 -15.66 20.87
C GLU A 108 -1.21 -14.98 21.07
N GLN A 109 -1.31 -13.96 21.94
CA GLN A 109 -2.57 -13.26 22.15
C GLN A 109 -3.01 -12.49 20.89
N VAL A 110 -2.11 -11.82 20.17
CA VAL A 110 -2.41 -11.13 18.91
C VAL A 110 -2.87 -12.11 17.83
N LYS A 111 -2.21 -13.26 17.69
CA LYS A 111 -2.62 -14.32 16.74
C LYS A 111 -4.07 -14.80 16.95
N ARG A 112 -4.52 -14.84 18.21
CA ARG A 112 -5.91 -15.22 18.54
C ARG A 112 -6.93 -14.14 18.19
N GLN A 113 -6.50 -12.87 18.14
CA GLN A 113 -7.39 -11.72 17.96
C GLN A 113 -7.49 -11.23 16.51
N ILE A 114 -6.46 -11.46 15.69
CA ILE A 114 -6.38 -10.95 14.32
C ILE A 114 -6.30 -12.12 13.35
N PRO A 115 -7.34 -12.34 12.52
CA PRO A 115 -7.25 -13.31 11.43
C PRO A 115 -6.14 -12.93 10.44
N MET A 116 -5.26 -13.89 10.11
CA MET A 116 -4.11 -13.72 9.22
C MET A 116 -4.16 -14.79 8.12
N GLY A 117 -3.67 -14.45 6.92
CA GLY A 117 -3.60 -15.36 5.78
C GLY A 117 -4.60 -15.05 4.66
N LEU A 118 -4.49 -15.82 3.56
CA LEU A 118 -5.31 -15.65 2.36
C LEU A 118 -6.79 -15.93 2.67
N GLY A 119 -7.65 -14.94 2.38
CA GLY A 119 -9.10 -15.05 2.58
C GLY A 119 -9.55 -15.08 4.04
N ALA A 120 -8.64 -14.91 5.00
CA ALA A 120 -8.99 -14.89 6.41
C ALA A 120 -9.89 -13.68 6.74
N VAL A 121 -11.02 -13.96 7.41
CA VAL A 121 -12.00 -12.98 7.91
C VAL A 121 -12.49 -13.41 9.30
N HIS A 122 -13.10 -12.49 10.03
CA HIS A 122 -13.74 -12.83 11.30
C HIS A 122 -14.93 -13.78 11.09
N LYS A 123 -15.15 -14.70 12.04
CA LYS A 123 -16.25 -15.69 11.95
C LYS A 123 -17.63 -15.02 12.03
N SER A 124 -17.73 -13.90 12.75
CA SER A 124 -18.96 -13.14 12.94
C SER A 124 -18.65 -11.64 13.00
N ASP A 125 -19.62 -10.80 12.66
CA ASP A 125 -19.57 -9.35 12.83
C ASP A 125 -19.53 -8.92 14.32
N SER A 126 -20.05 -9.76 15.23
CA SER A 126 -19.92 -9.55 16.68
C SER A 126 -18.48 -9.46 17.17
N MET A 127 -17.53 -9.99 16.40
CA MET A 127 -16.09 -9.87 16.68
C MET A 127 -15.49 -8.51 16.30
N ILE A 128 -16.23 -7.65 15.61
CA ILE A 128 -15.81 -6.29 15.24
C ILE A 128 -16.22 -5.32 16.33
N THR A 129 -15.33 -4.40 16.70
CA THR A 129 -15.62 -3.40 17.75
C THR A 129 -16.78 -2.48 17.32
N ASP A 130 -17.58 -2.02 18.29
CA ASP A 130 -18.70 -1.12 18.01
C ASP A 130 -18.22 0.21 17.39
N LYS A 131 -17.04 0.68 17.81
CA LYS A 131 -16.39 1.84 17.21
C LYS A 131 -16.16 1.61 15.70
N THR A 132 -15.56 0.49 15.33
CA THR A 132 -15.28 0.16 13.92
C THR A 132 -16.54 -0.04 13.11
N LYS A 133 -17.60 -0.65 13.68
CA LYS A 133 -18.92 -0.73 13.04
C LYS A 133 -19.50 0.65 12.77
N LYS A 134 -19.41 1.56 13.74
CA LYS A 134 -19.88 2.95 13.60
C LYS A 134 -19.09 3.68 12.51
N ASP A 135 -17.77 3.57 12.52
CA ASP A 135 -16.89 4.21 11.54
C ASP A 135 -17.14 3.65 10.13
N TYR A 136 -17.36 2.33 9.99
CA TYR A 136 -17.73 1.71 8.72
C TYR A 136 -19.06 2.24 8.18
N LYS A 137 -20.09 2.36 9.03
CA LYS A 137 -21.38 2.95 8.65
C LYS A 137 -21.23 4.39 8.17
N ALA A 138 -20.33 5.17 8.79
CA ALA A 138 -20.05 6.54 8.37
C ALA A 138 -19.37 6.59 6.98
N ILE A 139 -18.39 5.71 6.73
CA ILE A 139 -17.73 5.57 5.41
C ILE A 139 -18.76 5.19 4.35
N LEU A 140 -19.63 4.23 4.63
CA LEU A 140 -20.69 3.78 3.71
C LEU A 140 -21.74 4.88 3.45
N SER A 141 -22.15 5.61 4.48
CA SER A 141 -23.05 6.74 4.35
C SER A 141 -22.43 7.87 3.46
N ASN A 142 -21.13 8.11 3.61
CA ASN A 142 -20.45 9.09 2.75
C ASN A 142 -20.34 8.60 1.30
N PHE A 143 -20.06 7.31 1.08
CA PHE A 143 -20.04 6.69 -0.24
C PHE A 143 -21.38 6.86 -0.98
N LYS A 144 -22.52 6.70 -0.29
CA LYS A 144 -23.87 6.85 -0.85
C LYS A 144 -24.20 8.27 -1.34
N LYS A 145 -23.43 9.30 -0.97
CA LYS A 145 -23.61 10.67 -1.46
C LYS A 145 -23.07 10.88 -2.87
N GLY A 146 -22.14 10.03 -3.31
CA GLY A 146 -21.57 10.08 -4.65
C GLY A 146 -22.27 9.13 -5.62
N PRO A 147 -21.84 9.08 -6.89
CA PRO A 147 -22.36 8.13 -7.85
C PRO A 147 -21.87 6.71 -7.53
N TYR A 148 -22.76 5.72 -7.63
CA TYR A 148 -22.46 4.32 -7.40
C TYR A 148 -23.34 3.38 -8.24
N ASN A 149 -22.85 2.16 -8.43
CA ASN A 149 -23.62 1.07 -9.00
C ASN A 149 -24.34 0.28 -7.88
N MET A 150 -25.60 -0.11 -8.10
CA MET A 150 -26.43 -0.80 -7.09
C MET A 150 -25.83 -2.15 -6.66
N ASN A 151 -25.28 -2.94 -7.59
CA ASN A 151 -24.65 -4.22 -7.25
C ASN A 151 -23.44 -4.03 -6.33
N VAL A 152 -22.69 -2.93 -6.53
CA VAL A 152 -21.59 -2.57 -5.66
C VAL A 152 -22.09 -2.18 -4.27
N LEU A 153 -23.14 -1.37 -4.20
CA LEU A 153 -23.73 -0.99 -2.91
C LEU A 153 -24.21 -2.21 -2.13
N GLN A 154 -24.93 -3.15 -2.77
CA GLN A 154 -25.37 -4.40 -2.15
C GLN A 154 -24.21 -5.23 -1.59
N PHE A 155 -23.09 -5.31 -2.34
CA PHE A 155 -21.88 -5.97 -1.85
C PHE A 155 -21.31 -5.25 -0.62
N LEU A 156 -21.21 -3.91 -0.65
CA LEU A 156 -20.67 -3.13 0.47
C LEU A 156 -21.56 -3.18 1.71
N GLU A 157 -22.88 -3.34 1.56
CA GLU A 157 -23.84 -3.51 2.67
C GLU A 157 -23.91 -4.92 3.22
N SER A 158 -23.32 -5.91 2.54
CA SER A 158 -23.26 -7.28 3.05
C SER A 158 -22.31 -7.42 4.25
N GLU A 159 -22.37 -8.54 4.96
CA GLU A 159 -21.50 -8.82 6.09
C GLU A 159 -20.01 -8.98 5.71
N LYS A 160 -19.71 -9.36 4.47
CA LYS A 160 -18.35 -9.73 4.04
C LYS A 160 -17.35 -8.59 4.19
N PRO A 161 -17.60 -7.34 3.75
CA PRO A 161 -16.70 -6.22 4.00
C PRO A 161 -16.48 -5.96 5.49
N LEU A 162 -17.56 -5.92 6.29
CA LEU A 162 -17.47 -5.68 7.73
C LEU A 162 -16.61 -6.74 8.42
N ARG A 163 -16.83 -8.03 8.14
CA ARG A 163 -16.06 -9.16 8.71
C ARG A 163 -14.61 -9.20 8.26
N SER A 164 -14.22 -8.46 7.22
CA SER A 164 -12.83 -8.35 6.76
C SER A 164 -12.04 -7.24 7.45
N LEU A 165 -12.69 -6.33 8.20
CA LEU A 165 -12.01 -5.30 9.00
C LEU A 165 -11.27 -5.91 10.18
N GLY A 166 -10.09 -5.36 10.50
CA GLY A 166 -9.23 -5.90 11.56
C GLY A 166 -8.57 -7.23 11.19
N THR A 167 -8.41 -7.51 9.88
CA THR A 167 -7.72 -8.72 9.39
C THR A 167 -6.47 -8.35 8.58
N LEU A 168 -5.40 -9.15 8.72
CA LEU A 168 -4.11 -8.80 8.17
C LEU A 168 -3.99 -9.06 6.67
N GLY A 169 -4.41 -10.23 6.21
CA GLY A 169 -4.17 -10.68 4.85
C GLY A 169 -2.95 -11.57 4.71
N HIS A 170 -2.34 -11.56 3.53
CA HIS A 170 -1.20 -12.41 3.19
C HIS A 170 -0.16 -11.66 2.34
N GLY A 171 0.91 -12.33 1.98
CA GLY A 171 2.02 -11.77 1.21
C GLY A 171 2.88 -10.84 2.06
N ASN A 172 3.13 -9.62 1.59
CA ASN A 172 3.94 -8.63 2.30
C ASN A 172 3.19 -7.88 3.41
N HIS A 173 1.95 -8.27 3.74
CA HIS A 173 1.21 -7.70 4.87
C HIS A 173 1.76 -8.22 6.18
N PHE A 174 2.01 -7.31 7.12
CA PHE A 174 2.56 -7.65 8.42
C PHE A 174 2.07 -6.73 9.54
N ILE A 175 2.20 -7.20 10.75
CA ILE A 175 2.15 -6.41 11.97
C ILE A 175 3.50 -6.58 12.67
N SER A 176 4.06 -5.53 13.24
CA SER A 176 5.25 -5.66 14.08
C SER A 176 5.17 -4.78 15.32
N LEU A 177 5.78 -5.28 16.41
CA LEU A 177 6.14 -4.47 17.56
C LEU A 177 7.61 -4.11 17.46
N ASN A 178 7.88 -2.83 17.61
CA ASN A 178 9.20 -2.25 17.37
C ASN A 178 9.59 -1.36 18.56
N SER A 179 10.88 -1.04 18.66
CA SER A 179 11.35 0.04 19.53
C SER A 179 12.20 1.03 18.75
N ASP A 180 12.10 2.33 19.05
CA ASP A 180 13.02 3.34 18.55
C ASP A 180 14.27 3.48 19.44
N SER A 181 15.23 4.30 19.00
CA SER A 181 16.48 4.54 19.73
C SER A 181 16.29 5.23 21.10
N SER A 182 15.13 5.86 21.31
CA SER A 182 14.75 6.48 22.59
C SER A 182 14.03 5.51 23.52
N GLY A 183 13.86 4.24 23.14
CA GLY A 183 13.16 3.22 23.92
C GLY A 183 11.63 3.32 23.88
N ASN A 184 11.04 4.07 22.94
CA ASN A 184 9.60 4.05 22.80
C ASN A 184 9.18 2.82 22.00
N PRO A 185 8.18 2.05 22.47
CA PRO A 185 7.60 0.96 21.68
C PRO A 185 6.60 1.49 20.65
N TRP A 186 6.50 0.76 19.51
CA TRP A 186 5.66 1.12 18.39
C TRP A 186 4.92 -0.10 17.83
N ILE A 187 3.65 0.08 17.46
CA ILE A 187 2.91 -0.84 16.63
C ILE A 187 3.03 -0.35 15.18
N VAL A 188 3.46 -1.22 14.27
CA VAL A 188 3.47 -0.96 12.83
C VAL A 188 2.59 -1.98 12.13
N VAL A 189 1.72 -1.53 11.24
CA VAL A 189 0.79 -2.36 10.48
C VAL A 189 0.90 -2.04 9.01
N HIS A 190 1.14 -3.05 8.18
CA HIS A 190 1.04 -3.00 6.72
C HIS A 190 -0.13 -3.87 6.26
N SER A 191 -1.17 -3.26 5.70
CA SER A 191 -2.34 -3.96 5.16
C SER A 191 -3.18 -3.02 4.29
N GLY A 192 -4.11 -3.59 3.52
CA GLY A 192 -4.95 -2.87 2.56
C GLY A 192 -6.45 -3.06 2.76
N SER A 193 -7.21 -2.90 1.67
CA SER A 193 -8.68 -3.00 1.64
C SER A 193 -9.19 -4.44 1.55
N ARG A 194 -8.32 -5.41 1.69
CA ARG A 194 -8.65 -6.83 1.72
C ARG A 194 -9.38 -7.24 0.42
N GLY A 195 -10.21 -8.28 0.47
CA GLY A 195 -11.00 -8.75 -0.67
C GLY A 195 -11.94 -7.70 -1.27
N VAL A 196 -12.25 -6.64 -0.56
CA VAL A 196 -13.10 -5.53 -1.05
C VAL A 196 -12.41 -4.79 -2.20
N GLY A 197 -11.18 -4.31 -1.98
CA GLY A 197 -10.43 -3.62 -3.02
C GLY A 197 -10.08 -4.52 -4.20
N HIS A 198 -9.75 -5.78 -3.96
CA HIS A 198 -9.49 -6.75 -5.01
C HIS A 198 -10.71 -6.94 -5.93
N TRP A 199 -11.89 -7.11 -5.35
CA TRP A 199 -13.13 -7.26 -6.12
C TRP A 199 -13.45 -6.01 -6.95
N ILE A 200 -13.31 -4.80 -6.34
CA ILE A 200 -13.54 -3.53 -7.03
C ILE A 200 -12.51 -3.30 -8.14
N ALA A 201 -11.23 -3.58 -7.89
CA ALA A 201 -10.19 -3.47 -8.91
C ALA A 201 -10.48 -4.37 -10.12
N THR A 202 -10.82 -5.64 -9.89
CA THR A 202 -11.20 -6.59 -10.94
C THR A 202 -12.39 -6.08 -11.74
N LEU A 203 -13.45 -5.62 -11.06
CA LEU A 203 -14.67 -5.10 -11.72
C LEU A 203 -14.34 -3.92 -12.65
N TYR A 204 -13.53 -2.97 -12.18
CA TYR A 204 -13.25 -1.76 -12.98
C TYR A 204 -12.15 -1.95 -14.01
N MET A 205 -11.20 -2.88 -13.83
CA MET A 205 -10.32 -3.30 -14.89
C MET A 205 -11.09 -3.98 -16.04
N LYS A 206 -12.06 -4.84 -15.73
CA LYS A 206 -12.97 -5.44 -16.74
C LYS A 206 -13.82 -4.38 -17.44
N LYS A 207 -14.46 -3.48 -16.69
CA LYS A 207 -15.26 -2.39 -17.27
C LYS A 207 -14.44 -1.49 -18.19
N SER A 208 -13.23 -1.09 -17.77
CA SER A 208 -12.38 -0.21 -18.58
C SER A 208 -11.83 -0.89 -19.84
N SER A 209 -11.60 -2.19 -19.81
CA SER A 209 -11.11 -2.96 -20.96
C SER A 209 -12.22 -3.43 -21.90
N GLY A 210 -13.45 -3.54 -21.40
CA GLY A 210 -14.55 -4.21 -22.10
C GLY A 210 -14.35 -5.72 -22.28
N LYS A 211 -13.46 -6.36 -21.52
CA LYS A 211 -13.06 -7.77 -21.65
C LYS A 211 -13.26 -8.52 -20.35
N GLU A 212 -13.63 -9.79 -20.44
CA GLU A 212 -13.69 -10.70 -19.30
C GLU A 212 -12.34 -11.35 -18.98
N GLU A 213 -11.49 -11.55 -19.98
CA GLU A 213 -10.12 -12.08 -19.88
C GLU A 213 -9.10 -11.11 -20.48
N GLY A 214 -7.85 -11.14 -20.03
CA GLY A 214 -6.81 -10.22 -20.51
C GLY A 214 -7.13 -8.75 -20.22
N PHE A 215 -7.94 -8.48 -19.19
CA PHE A 215 -8.37 -7.13 -18.80
C PHE A 215 -7.30 -6.36 -18.02
N GLU A 216 -6.23 -7.02 -17.63
CA GLU A 216 -5.08 -6.43 -16.92
C GLU A 216 -4.18 -5.68 -17.89
N ALA A 217 -4.66 -4.53 -18.37
CA ALA A 217 -3.95 -3.70 -19.34
C ALA A 217 -4.17 -2.21 -19.02
N THR A 218 -3.41 -1.35 -19.67
CA THR A 218 -3.58 0.10 -19.59
C THR A 218 -4.85 0.52 -20.35
N ASN A 219 -5.96 0.61 -19.61
CA ASN A 219 -7.24 1.09 -20.14
C ASN A 219 -7.72 2.25 -19.27
N PRO A 220 -7.74 3.49 -19.82
CA PRO A 220 -8.14 4.67 -19.06
C PRO A 220 -9.67 4.78 -18.95
N LEU A 221 -10.14 5.23 -17.80
CA LEU A 221 -11.51 5.71 -17.58
C LEU A 221 -11.50 7.24 -17.56
N SER A 222 -12.31 7.88 -18.41
CA SER A 222 -12.51 9.33 -18.31
C SER A 222 -13.14 9.67 -16.97
N SER A 223 -12.54 10.58 -16.21
CA SER A 223 -13.08 11.04 -14.92
C SER A 223 -14.41 11.78 -15.05
N ASN A 224 -14.78 12.19 -16.27
CA ASN A 224 -16.05 12.85 -16.57
C ASN A 224 -17.16 11.86 -16.96
N SER A 225 -16.82 10.62 -17.34
CA SER A 225 -17.81 9.56 -17.61
C SER A 225 -18.50 9.11 -16.33
N GLN A 226 -19.64 8.44 -16.48
CA GLN A 226 -20.38 7.87 -15.33
C GLN A 226 -19.51 6.83 -14.59
N GLU A 227 -18.88 5.93 -15.33
CA GLU A 227 -17.99 4.88 -14.79
C GLU A 227 -16.78 5.48 -14.07
N GLY A 228 -16.18 6.54 -14.63
CA GLY A 228 -15.03 7.20 -14.00
C GLY A 228 -15.40 7.89 -12.69
N LYS A 229 -16.57 8.52 -12.63
CA LYS A 229 -17.10 9.12 -11.37
C LYS A 229 -17.43 8.07 -10.33
N GLU A 230 -18.07 6.97 -10.73
CA GLU A 230 -18.33 5.82 -9.84
C GLU A 230 -17.02 5.22 -9.30
N TYR A 231 -16.03 5.02 -10.18
CA TYR A 231 -14.73 4.48 -9.79
C TYR A 231 -13.99 5.41 -8.82
N GLN A 232 -14.01 6.72 -9.05
CA GLN A 232 -13.42 7.70 -8.13
C GLN A 232 -14.06 7.64 -6.74
N ASN A 233 -15.41 7.54 -6.67
CA ASN A 233 -16.11 7.38 -5.40
C ASN A 233 -15.74 6.08 -4.69
N LEU A 234 -15.58 4.98 -5.43
CA LEU A 234 -15.16 3.69 -4.91
C LEU A 234 -13.68 3.68 -4.46
N LEU A 235 -12.80 4.35 -5.18
CA LEU A 235 -11.42 4.54 -4.72
C LEU A 235 -11.41 5.21 -3.35
N ASN A 236 -12.13 6.31 -3.17
CA ASN A 236 -12.22 7.00 -1.89
C ASN A 236 -12.76 6.09 -0.78
N PHE A 237 -13.81 5.30 -1.08
CA PHE A 237 -14.32 4.30 -0.15
C PHE A 237 -13.23 3.29 0.26
N CYS A 238 -12.51 2.69 -0.71
CA CYS A 238 -11.47 1.70 -0.43
C CYS A 238 -10.32 2.28 0.39
N LEU A 239 -9.95 3.55 0.15
CA LEU A 239 -8.88 4.21 0.90
C LEU A 239 -9.26 4.39 2.38
N GLU A 240 -10.48 4.83 2.66
CA GLU A 240 -10.97 5.00 4.04
C GLU A 240 -11.21 3.63 4.71
N PHE A 241 -11.72 2.65 3.96
CA PHE A 241 -11.87 1.28 4.43
C PHE A 241 -10.53 0.65 4.84
N ALA A 242 -9.49 0.81 4.01
CA ALA A 242 -8.15 0.31 4.30
C ALA A 242 -7.52 0.99 5.52
N LYS A 243 -7.73 2.30 5.68
CA LYS A 243 -7.31 3.03 6.89
C LYS A 243 -8.01 2.51 8.14
N LEU A 244 -9.32 2.26 8.06
CA LEU A 244 -10.12 1.71 9.15
C LEU A 244 -9.66 0.29 9.50
N ASN A 245 -9.38 -0.55 8.50
CA ASN A 245 -8.83 -1.89 8.69
C ASN A 245 -7.54 -1.86 9.53
N ARG A 246 -6.59 -0.99 9.18
CA ARG A 246 -5.33 -0.86 9.91
C ARG A 246 -5.53 -0.30 11.34
N LEU A 247 -6.44 0.65 11.55
CA LEU A 247 -6.76 1.18 12.87
C LEU A 247 -7.40 0.13 13.78
N GLU A 248 -8.28 -0.71 13.25
CA GLU A 248 -8.86 -1.83 14.01
C GLU A 248 -7.78 -2.83 14.43
N MET A 249 -6.80 -3.14 13.54
CA MET A 249 -5.68 -3.99 13.92
C MET A 249 -4.79 -3.36 15.00
N VAL A 250 -4.49 -2.05 14.92
CA VAL A 250 -3.74 -1.34 15.97
C VAL A 250 -4.49 -1.44 17.31
N SER A 251 -5.80 -1.22 17.30
CA SER A 251 -6.65 -1.35 18.51
C SER A 251 -6.59 -2.77 19.09
N ARG A 252 -6.69 -3.82 18.25
CA ARG A 252 -6.61 -5.22 18.68
C ARG A 252 -5.24 -5.60 19.25
N VAL A 253 -4.17 -5.08 18.66
CA VAL A 253 -2.83 -5.27 19.21
C VAL A 253 -2.72 -4.60 20.58
N ALA A 254 -3.19 -3.35 20.72
CA ALA A 254 -3.18 -2.63 21.99
C ALA A 254 -4.00 -3.37 23.08
N LEU A 255 -5.22 -3.84 22.74
CA LEU A 255 -6.04 -4.64 23.65
C LEU A 255 -5.38 -5.98 24.01
N SER A 256 -4.65 -6.60 23.10
CA SER A 256 -3.88 -7.82 23.38
C SER A 256 -2.74 -7.55 24.35
N ILE A 257 -2.06 -6.41 24.21
CA ILE A 257 -1.03 -5.96 25.15
C ILE A 257 -1.64 -5.65 26.52
N GLU A 258 -2.76 -4.91 26.58
CA GLU A 258 -3.50 -4.64 27.81
C GLU A 258 -3.79 -5.92 28.59
N LYS A 259 -4.33 -6.93 27.89
CA LYS A 259 -4.69 -8.23 28.49
C LYS A 259 -3.47 -8.97 29.06
N VAL A 260 -2.32 -8.93 28.35
CA VAL A 260 -1.11 -9.64 28.79
C VAL A 260 -0.38 -8.91 29.91
N LEU A 261 -0.37 -7.57 29.87
CA LEU A 261 0.34 -6.77 30.87
C LEU A 261 -0.53 -6.41 32.08
N ASP A 262 -1.83 -6.63 32.00
CA ASP A 262 -2.84 -6.17 32.97
C ASP A 262 -2.73 -4.66 33.24
N LYS A 263 -2.58 -3.87 32.17
CA LYS A 263 -2.39 -2.42 32.19
C LYS A 263 -3.14 -1.78 31.04
N LYS A 264 -3.83 -0.67 31.28
CA LYS A 264 -4.44 0.14 30.19
C LYS A 264 -3.37 0.75 29.32
N ILE A 265 -3.50 0.56 27.99
CA ILE A 265 -2.56 1.03 26.99
C ILE A 265 -3.17 2.16 26.17
N LYS A 266 -2.62 3.34 26.30
CA LYS A 266 -2.92 4.49 25.41
C LYS A 266 -1.90 4.48 24.27
N TYR A 267 -2.35 4.83 23.06
CA TYR A 267 -1.46 4.98 21.91
C TYR A 267 -1.80 6.22 21.10
N THR A 268 -0.83 6.69 20.34
CA THR A 268 -0.99 7.84 19.44
C THR A 268 -0.64 7.43 18.03
N ILE A 269 -1.56 7.64 17.07
CA ILE A 269 -1.29 7.38 15.67
C ILE A 269 -0.32 8.44 15.15
N TRP A 270 0.85 8.00 14.71
CA TRP A 270 1.84 8.84 14.04
C TRP A 270 1.46 9.09 12.59
N THR A 271 1.14 8.01 11.86
CA THR A 271 0.73 8.04 10.45
C THR A 271 -0.21 6.90 10.14
N ASN A 272 -1.10 7.09 9.15
CA ASN A 272 -1.93 6.06 8.54
C ASN A 272 -2.12 6.43 7.06
N LYS A 273 -1.26 5.92 6.18
CA LYS A 273 -1.12 6.33 4.78
C LYS A 273 -1.32 5.17 3.82
N ASN A 274 -2.01 5.44 2.73
CA ASN A 274 -2.14 4.52 1.60
C ASN A 274 -1.01 4.77 0.58
N HIS A 275 -0.56 3.73 -0.11
CA HIS A 275 0.47 3.80 -1.15
C HIS A 275 0.06 3.14 -2.49
N ASN A 276 -1.19 2.65 -2.60
CA ASN A 276 -1.82 2.20 -3.85
C ASN A 276 -3.14 2.96 -4.04
N HIS A 277 -3.13 4.01 -4.85
CA HIS A 277 -4.30 4.86 -5.07
C HIS A 277 -4.13 5.78 -6.27
N ALA A 278 -5.22 6.42 -6.69
CA ALA A 278 -5.20 7.62 -7.52
C ALA A 278 -6.01 8.72 -6.84
N LEU A 279 -5.39 9.89 -6.63
CA LEU A 279 -6.04 11.05 -6.02
C LEU A 279 -5.86 12.29 -6.89
N LYS A 280 -6.85 13.16 -6.90
CA LYS A 280 -6.76 14.45 -7.59
C LYS A 280 -5.89 15.43 -6.79
N GLU A 281 -4.76 15.81 -7.34
CA GLU A 281 -3.78 16.73 -6.75
C GLU A 281 -3.42 17.82 -7.78
N ASN A 282 -3.59 19.09 -7.44
CA ASN A 282 -3.28 20.23 -8.33
C ASN A 282 -3.86 20.07 -9.75
N GLY A 283 -5.10 19.59 -9.85
CA GLY A 283 -5.80 19.41 -11.13
C GLY A 283 -5.48 18.13 -11.90
N LEU A 284 -4.52 17.30 -11.44
CA LEU A 284 -4.12 16.04 -12.04
C LEU A 284 -4.55 14.86 -11.18
N PHE A 285 -4.83 13.70 -11.78
CA PHE A 285 -4.97 12.44 -11.08
C PHE A 285 -3.59 11.80 -10.89
N VAL A 286 -3.10 11.77 -9.65
CA VAL A 286 -1.80 11.19 -9.30
C VAL A 286 -2.00 9.74 -8.87
N HIS A 287 -1.65 8.81 -9.77
CA HIS A 287 -1.63 7.37 -9.49
C HIS A 287 -0.34 7.02 -8.77
N ARG A 288 -0.46 6.36 -7.62
CA ARG A 288 0.67 5.81 -6.87
C ARG A 288 0.53 4.30 -6.77
N LYS A 289 1.51 3.59 -7.28
CA LYS A 289 1.61 2.14 -7.22
C LYS A 289 2.80 1.76 -6.37
N GLY A 290 2.59 1.41 -5.10
CA GLY A 290 3.71 1.22 -4.18
C GLY A 290 4.55 2.49 -4.02
N ALA A 291 3.89 3.63 -3.86
CA ALA A 291 4.53 4.92 -3.57
C ALA A 291 3.68 5.72 -2.58
N THR A 292 4.31 6.35 -1.62
CA THR A 292 3.63 7.04 -0.53
C THR A 292 3.66 8.56 -0.74
N PRO A 293 2.56 9.30 -0.50
CA PRO A 293 2.59 10.76 -0.49
C PRO A 293 3.62 11.29 0.51
N ALA A 294 4.44 12.27 0.06
CA ALA A 294 5.53 12.88 0.83
C ALA A 294 5.54 14.41 0.67
N LYS A 295 4.37 15.07 0.83
CA LYS A 295 4.26 16.52 0.83
C LYS A 295 5.08 17.11 1.97
N LYS A 296 5.44 18.39 1.89
CA LYS A 296 6.27 19.06 2.91
C LYS A 296 5.66 18.92 4.31
N GLY A 297 6.44 18.36 5.25
CA GLY A 297 6.02 18.10 6.62
C GLY A 297 5.09 16.89 6.81
N GLU A 298 4.74 16.19 5.75
CA GLU A 298 3.84 15.04 5.83
C GLU A 298 4.53 13.83 6.46
N ARG A 299 3.91 13.26 7.51
CA ARG A 299 4.44 12.10 8.24
C ARG A 299 4.26 10.83 7.41
N GLY A 300 5.30 10.00 7.34
CA GLY A 300 5.28 8.72 6.64
C GLY A 300 6.08 7.66 7.35
N ILE A 301 5.99 6.42 6.84
CA ILE A 301 6.78 5.28 7.32
C ILE A 301 7.19 4.44 6.11
N ILE A 302 8.46 4.03 6.07
CA ILE A 302 9.06 3.21 5.02
C ILE A 302 9.58 1.93 5.65
N PRO A 303 8.96 0.75 5.42
CA PRO A 303 9.45 -0.53 5.91
C PRO A 303 10.65 -1.02 5.08
N ALA A 304 11.59 -1.66 5.75
CA ALA A 304 12.68 -2.40 5.15
C ALA A 304 12.26 -3.87 4.93
N ASN A 305 12.41 -4.66 5.97
CA ASN A 305 12.05 -6.07 6.04
C ASN A 305 11.83 -6.45 7.52
N MET A 306 11.49 -7.70 7.79
CA MET A 306 11.15 -8.17 9.13
C MET A 306 12.32 -8.20 10.13
N ARG A 307 13.59 -8.11 9.66
CA ARG A 307 14.79 -7.97 10.50
C ARG A 307 15.17 -6.50 10.72
N ASP A 308 15.19 -5.74 9.64
CA ASP A 308 15.72 -4.37 9.64
C ASP A 308 14.66 -3.34 10.05
N GLY A 309 13.37 -3.71 10.06
CA GLY A 309 12.27 -2.91 10.61
C GLY A 309 11.76 -1.81 9.68
N SER A 310 11.54 -0.61 10.22
CA SER A 310 10.89 0.49 9.47
C SER A 310 11.48 1.85 9.85
N PHE A 311 11.32 2.83 8.97
CA PHE A 311 11.82 4.20 9.19
C PHE A 311 10.67 5.20 9.20
N LEU A 312 10.55 5.97 10.28
CA LEU A 312 9.65 7.13 10.33
C LEU A 312 10.28 8.27 9.53
N VAL A 313 9.49 8.90 8.68
CA VAL A 313 9.97 9.94 7.76
C VAL A 313 9.05 11.15 7.74
N LEU A 314 9.60 12.30 7.34
CA LEU A 314 8.84 13.49 6.96
C LEU A 314 9.09 13.80 5.49
N GLY A 315 8.03 14.04 4.73
CA GLY A 315 8.10 14.48 3.35
C GLY A 315 8.70 15.88 3.22
N LYS A 316 9.42 16.12 2.14
CA LYS A 316 9.98 17.43 1.77
C LYS A 316 9.18 18.13 0.67
N GLY A 317 8.22 17.44 0.02
CA GLY A 317 7.38 18.00 -1.04
C GLY A 317 8.13 18.20 -2.35
N ASN A 318 9.15 17.38 -2.64
CA ASN A 318 9.96 17.50 -3.85
C ASN A 318 9.11 17.21 -5.11
N LYS A 319 9.13 18.17 -6.05
CA LYS A 319 8.31 18.14 -7.28
C LYS A 319 8.80 17.09 -8.29
N ASP A 320 10.08 16.75 -8.29
CA ASP A 320 10.66 15.74 -9.19
C ASP A 320 10.21 14.33 -8.81
N PHE A 321 9.93 14.11 -7.51
CA PHE A 321 9.29 12.91 -6.99
C PHE A 321 7.75 12.97 -7.03
N ILE A 322 7.18 14.00 -7.65
CA ILE A 322 5.73 14.28 -7.61
C ILE A 322 5.21 14.23 -6.15
N SER A 323 5.95 14.86 -5.22
CA SER A 323 5.68 14.85 -3.77
C SER A 323 5.40 13.43 -3.24
N SER A 324 6.22 12.47 -3.62
CA SER A 324 6.08 11.06 -3.25
C SER A 324 7.41 10.48 -2.77
N SER A 325 7.36 9.32 -2.13
CA SER A 325 8.50 8.52 -1.68
C SER A 325 8.27 7.04 -1.98
N SER A 326 9.32 6.24 -1.87
CA SER A 326 9.21 4.77 -1.81
C SER A 326 8.22 4.34 -0.74
N HIS A 327 7.50 3.24 -1.00
CA HIS A 327 6.63 2.63 0.01
C HIS A 327 7.37 1.64 0.91
N GLY A 328 8.56 1.17 0.52
CA GLY A 328 9.39 0.21 1.24
C GLY A 328 10.80 0.11 0.66
N ALA A 329 11.49 -0.99 0.96
CA ALA A 329 12.82 -1.27 0.41
C ALA A 329 12.76 -1.70 -1.08
N GLY A 330 11.64 -2.23 -1.54
CA GLY A 330 11.54 -2.88 -2.85
C GLY A 330 12.16 -4.28 -2.86
N ARG A 331 11.70 -5.11 -3.78
CA ARG A 331 12.19 -6.48 -3.89
C ARG A 331 13.44 -6.57 -4.76
N ALA A 332 14.44 -7.34 -4.29
CA ALA A 332 15.59 -7.77 -5.08
C ALA A 332 15.32 -9.12 -5.76
N LEU A 333 14.48 -9.97 -5.14
CA LEU A 333 14.09 -11.28 -5.67
C LEU A 333 12.58 -11.36 -5.86
N SER A 334 12.13 -12.00 -6.96
CA SER A 334 10.74 -12.39 -7.08
C SER A 334 10.35 -13.39 -5.99
N ARG A 335 9.05 -13.49 -5.63
CA ARG A 335 8.58 -14.44 -4.61
C ARG A 335 8.97 -15.87 -4.92
N LYS A 336 8.83 -16.28 -6.19
CA LYS A 336 9.21 -17.61 -6.67
C LYS A 336 10.72 -17.82 -6.49
N LYS A 337 11.55 -16.88 -6.97
CA LYS A 337 13.01 -16.98 -6.89
C LYS A 337 13.51 -17.04 -5.45
N ALA A 338 12.93 -16.23 -4.55
CA ALA A 338 13.28 -16.28 -3.13
C ALA A 338 13.03 -17.67 -2.53
N LYS A 339 11.87 -18.30 -2.79
CA LYS A 339 11.57 -19.66 -2.32
C LYS A 339 12.43 -20.76 -2.96
N GLU A 340 12.98 -20.52 -4.15
CA GLU A 340 13.88 -21.45 -4.84
C GLU A 340 15.31 -21.43 -4.28
N ILE A 341 15.83 -20.25 -3.91
CA ILE A 341 17.25 -20.10 -3.60
C ILE A 341 17.56 -19.83 -2.12
N LEU A 342 16.59 -19.34 -1.34
CA LEU A 342 16.81 -19.06 0.07
C LEU A 342 16.59 -20.30 0.93
N ASN A 343 17.29 -20.37 2.07
CA ASN A 343 17.24 -21.50 2.99
C ASN A 343 16.47 -21.10 4.26
N VAL A 344 15.49 -21.93 4.67
CA VAL A 344 14.62 -21.68 5.83
C VAL A 344 15.42 -21.67 7.14
N ASP A 345 16.41 -22.54 7.31
CA ASP A 345 17.20 -22.61 8.55
C ASP A 345 18.12 -21.39 8.68
N SER A 346 18.71 -20.92 7.56
CA SER A 346 19.47 -19.67 7.53
C SER A 346 18.58 -18.48 7.88
N PHE A 347 17.39 -18.40 7.27
CA PHE A 347 16.41 -17.36 7.57
C PHE A 347 16.03 -17.36 9.06
N ARG A 348 15.73 -18.53 9.63
CA ARG A 348 15.37 -18.68 11.05
C ARG A 348 16.50 -18.23 11.97
N LYS A 349 17.75 -18.68 11.71
CA LYS A 349 18.94 -18.25 12.48
C LYS A 349 19.16 -16.74 12.44
N GLN A 350 18.97 -16.10 11.29
CA GLN A 350 19.09 -14.64 11.17
C GLN A 350 18.05 -13.89 12.01
N MET A 351 16.80 -14.37 12.03
CA MET A 351 15.75 -13.74 12.79
C MET A 351 15.93 -13.95 14.31
N GLU A 352 16.40 -15.12 14.71
CA GLU A 352 16.78 -15.42 16.10
C GLU A 352 17.94 -14.52 16.56
N ALA A 353 18.98 -14.41 15.74
CA ALA A 353 20.13 -13.53 16.03
C ALA A 353 19.72 -12.04 16.12
N ALA A 354 18.71 -11.63 15.38
CA ALA A 354 18.13 -10.29 15.46
C ALA A 354 17.20 -10.11 16.67
N GLY A 355 16.89 -11.15 17.42
CA GLY A 355 15.99 -11.13 18.58
C GLY A 355 14.53 -10.86 18.22
N VAL A 356 14.09 -11.25 17.02
CA VAL A 356 12.72 -11.06 16.54
C VAL A 356 11.91 -12.34 16.74
N ILE A 357 10.81 -12.23 17.48
CA ILE A 357 9.83 -13.32 17.64
C ILE A 357 8.88 -13.29 16.44
N GLY A 358 8.70 -14.44 15.79
CA GLY A 358 7.81 -14.58 14.63
C GLY A 358 7.66 -16.03 14.18
N ASN A 359 6.93 -16.26 13.10
CA ASN A 359 6.82 -17.56 12.45
C ASN A 359 7.62 -17.55 11.16
N PHE A 360 8.83 -18.14 11.17
CA PHE A 360 9.79 -18.14 10.08
C PHE A 360 9.82 -19.54 9.43
N THR A 361 8.98 -19.73 8.42
CA THR A 361 8.75 -21.00 7.74
C THR A 361 8.96 -20.85 6.23
N PHE A 362 8.85 -21.96 5.50
CA PHE A 362 8.87 -21.92 4.04
C PHE A 362 7.77 -21.03 3.46
N ASP A 363 6.60 -20.93 4.10
CA ASP A 363 5.49 -20.10 3.64
C ASP A 363 5.83 -18.60 3.69
N SER A 364 6.67 -18.17 4.65
CA SER A 364 7.14 -16.79 4.79
C SER A 364 8.53 -16.54 4.17
N LEU A 365 9.17 -17.53 3.56
CA LEU A 365 10.54 -17.44 3.04
C LEU A 365 10.69 -16.41 1.92
N ASP A 366 9.63 -16.16 1.14
CA ASP A 366 9.61 -15.11 0.13
C ASP A 366 9.60 -13.69 0.71
N GLU A 367 9.45 -13.54 2.02
CA GLU A 367 9.56 -12.27 2.76
C GLU A 367 10.83 -12.19 3.62
N ALA A 368 11.76 -13.14 3.46
CA ALA A 368 13.06 -13.11 4.14
C ALA A 368 13.84 -11.82 3.82
N PRO A 369 14.71 -11.32 4.72
CA PRO A 369 15.46 -10.08 4.53
C PRO A 369 16.20 -9.99 3.20
N GLU A 370 16.78 -11.10 2.71
CA GLU A 370 17.54 -11.19 1.46
C GLU A 370 16.67 -11.03 0.19
N ALA A 371 15.35 -11.15 0.32
CA ALA A 371 14.42 -10.93 -0.80
C ALA A 371 14.27 -9.44 -1.15
N TYR A 372 14.81 -8.53 -0.32
CA TYR A 372 14.65 -7.09 -0.43
C TYR A 372 15.96 -6.36 -0.75
N LYS A 373 15.84 -5.21 -1.41
CA LYS A 373 16.96 -4.29 -1.64
C LYS A 373 17.48 -3.73 -0.32
N ASN A 374 18.72 -3.25 -0.32
CA ASN A 374 19.29 -2.56 0.83
C ASN A 374 18.51 -1.26 1.12
N ILE A 375 17.86 -1.20 2.28
CA ILE A 375 17.01 -0.06 2.65
C ILE A 375 17.81 1.25 2.75
N TYR A 376 19.07 1.22 3.21
CA TYR A 376 19.86 2.43 3.36
C TYR A 376 20.21 3.05 2.00
N SER A 377 20.47 2.23 0.98
CA SER A 377 20.63 2.70 -0.39
C SER A 377 19.35 3.32 -0.94
N VAL A 378 18.20 2.70 -0.68
CA VAL A 378 16.88 3.23 -1.08
C VAL A 378 16.58 4.57 -0.40
N LEU A 379 16.89 4.71 0.90
CA LEU A 379 16.69 5.95 1.64
C LEU A 379 17.63 7.06 1.13
N GLU A 380 18.89 6.75 0.84
CA GLU A 380 19.86 7.72 0.30
C GLU A 380 19.42 8.26 -1.07
N MET A 381 18.94 7.40 -1.97
CA MET A 381 18.46 7.80 -3.30
C MET A 381 17.26 8.76 -3.26
N GLN A 382 16.52 8.81 -2.15
CA GLN A 382 15.37 9.72 -1.99
C GLN A 382 15.54 10.75 -0.86
N LYS A 383 16.76 11.01 -0.43
CA LYS A 383 17.04 12.01 0.61
C LYS A 383 16.48 13.40 0.30
N GLU A 384 16.34 13.73 -1.00
CA GLU A 384 15.74 14.99 -1.46
C GLU A 384 14.21 14.99 -1.39
N SER A 385 13.56 13.83 -1.27
CA SER A 385 12.10 13.71 -1.11
C SER A 385 11.66 13.56 0.34
N ILE A 386 12.49 12.98 1.19
CA ILE A 386 12.17 12.71 2.59
C ILE A 386 13.31 13.09 3.54
N LYS A 387 12.94 13.24 4.83
CA LYS A 387 13.89 13.28 5.97
C LYS A 387 13.57 12.10 6.90
N VAL A 388 14.54 11.24 7.14
CA VAL A 388 14.43 10.17 8.16
C VAL A 388 14.40 10.80 9.55
N ILE A 389 13.44 10.41 10.39
CA ILE A 389 13.23 10.91 11.75
C ILE A 389 13.66 9.89 12.79
N SER A 390 13.34 8.61 12.57
CA SER A 390 13.64 7.54 13.51
C SER A 390 13.66 6.19 12.82
N HIS A 391 14.50 5.28 13.33
CA HIS A 391 14.52 3.87 12.95
C HIS A 391 13.78 3.06 14.00
N LEU A 392 12.82 2.26 13.57
CA LEU A 392 12.02 1.35 14.39
C LEU A 392 12.54 -0.07 14.21
N LYS A 393 13.24 -0.62 15.22
CA LYS A 393 13.76 -1.99 15.20
C LYS A 393 12.71 -2.97 15.72
N PRO A 394 12.34 -4.01 14.98
CA PRO A 394 11.33 -4.97 15.40
C PRO A 394 11.88 -5.92 16.49
N PHE A 395 11.00 -6.37 17.37
CA PHE A 395 11.24 -7.47 18.30
C PHE A 395 10.12 -8.52 18.29
N ILE A 396 8.98 -8.22 17.64
CA ILE A 396 7.95 -9.18 17.24
C ILE A 396 7.50 -8.89 15.83
N ASN A 397 7.26 -9.93 15.01
CA ASN A 397 6.69 -9.82 13.68
C ASN A 397 5.61 -10.89 13.46
N TRP A 398 4.44 -10.46 12.98
CA TRP A 398 3.37 -11.33 12.48
C TRP A 398 3.26 -11.14 10.97
N GLN A 399 3.47 -12.20 10.24
CA GLN A 399 3.37 -12.21 8.78
C GLN A 399 2.08 -12.88 8.34
N GLY A 400 1.46 -12.35 7.30
CA GLY A 400 0.30 -12.97 6.67
C GLY A 400 0.72 -14.16 5.80
N GLU A 401 0.53 -15.38 6.31
CA GLU A 401 0.88 -16.61 5.59
C GLU A 401 -0.08 -16.90 4.44
N GLY A 402 0.46 -17.20 3.27
CA GLY A 402 -0.27 -17.76 2.15
C GLY A 402 -0.31 -19.28 2.29
N ARG A 403 -1.48 -19.90 2.43
CA ARG A 403 -1.57 -21.35 2.23
C ARG A 403 -1.38 -21.64 0.75
N TYR A 404 -0.18 -22.00 0.34
CA TYR A 404 0.03 -22.68 -0.93
C TYR A 404 -0.63 -24.07 -0.81
N ARG A 405 -1.86 -24.22 -1.31
CA ARG A 405 -2.35 -25.55 -1.64
C ARG A 405 -1.44 -26.05 -2.75
N ARG A 406 -0.59 -27.05 -2.47
CA ARG A 406 0.03 -27.87 -3.51
C ARG A 406 -1.13 -28.43 -4.34
N ARG A 407 -1.24 -27.98 -5.58
CA ARG A 407 -2.03 -28.66 -6.59
C ARG A 407 -1.25 -29.84 -7.12
#